data_f30cdb1599ad2307c4455f81222a2332
#
_entry.id   f30cdb1599ad2307c4455f81222a2332
#
_cell.length_a   1.000
_cell.length_b   1.000
_cell.length_c   1.000
_cell.angle_alpha   90.00
_cell.angle_beta   90.00
_cell.angle_gamma   90.00
#
_symmetry.space_group_name_H-M   'P 1'
#
loop_
_entity.id
_entity.type
_entity.pdbx_description
1 polymer ?
#
loop_
_entity_poly.entity_id
_entity_poly.type
_entity_poly.pdbx_seq_one_letter_code
_entity_poly.pdbx_strand_id
1 'polypeptide(L)'
;MPRPRFFQIWFCLALTGWALLVTRLVDFSFLAAHWFYPAIMVLGGFVAGITPEGGGAVAFPMLSVFFEVERSMARDFSLMIQSVGMTSASIFILTRPATDLRAFRPLLWYVPVAFAGFVFGMQFLQSLPAYLLQAFFLSLITTFTVAYLFSDHRGSETSLPVTEGRLSTVAVLLAGGMCASLFGTGADILLYTLLVTRFRLREKNATQTSIMLMAAISILGFAYRGMADAPLTTYQFQTWLTAFPVVLVMAPLGALLLYKIPLEWLLRSLVVLNIGQLVYFNLQNLSWEKMAASTIFSIVLMAAFAVTL
;
A
#
# COMPACT_ATOMS: atom_id res chain seq x y z
N MET A 1 -7.05 3.61 -29.65
CA MET A 1 -8.32 3.84 -28.92
C MET A 1 -8.14 5.11 -28.08
N PRO A 2 -9.16 5.96 -27.90
CA PRO A 2 -9.10 7.07 -26.97
C PRO A 2 -8.85 6.52 -25.57
N ARG A 3 -7.81 7.02 -24.90
CA ARG A 3 -7.34 6.55 -23.58
C ARG A 3 -8.45 6.41 -22.50
N PRO A 4 -9.46 7.31 -22.39
CA PRO A 4 -10.53 7.18 -21.40
C PRO A 4 -11.39 5.91 -21.53
N ARG A 5 -11.58 5.40 -22.75
CA ARG A 5 -12.36 4.18 -22.99
C ARG A 5 -11.69 2.94 -22.39
N PHE A 6 -10.37 2.93 -22.27
CA PHE A 6 -9.66 1.79 -21.69
C PHE A 6 -9.97 1.61 -20.20
N PHE A 7 -10.05 2.70 -19.42
CA PHE A 7 -10.48 2.62 -18.02
C PHE A 7 -11.91 2.11 -17.88
N GLN A 8 -12.82 2.58 -18.73
CA GLN A 8 -14.22 2.11 -18.71
C GLN A 8 -14.33 0.61 -19.02
N ILE A 9 -13.58 0.13 -20.01
CA ILE A 9 -13.51 -1.30 -20.35
C ILE A 9 -12.99 -2.10 -19.17
N TRP A 10 -11.87 -1.68 -18.57
CA TRP A 10 -11.32 -2.31 -17.38
C TRP A 10 -12.34 -2.38 -16.24
N PHE A 11 -12.98 -1.26 -15.93
CA PHE A 11 -13.97 -1.16 -14.87
C PHE A 11 -15.15 -2.11 -15.08
N CYS A 12 -15.70 -2.14 -16.29
CA CYS A 12 -16.80 -3.05 -16.65
C CYS A 12 -16.36 -4.53 -16.55
N LEU A 13 -15.18 -4.87 -17.08
CA LEU A 13 -14.66 -6.25 -17.00
C LEU A 13 -14.42 -6.69 -15.57
N ALA A 14 -13.79 -5.84 -14.74
CA ALA A 14 -13.52 -6.12 -13.34
C ALA A 14 -14.83 -6.30 -12.55
N LEU A 15 -15.82 -5.42 -12.77
CA LEU A 15 -17.11 -5.51 -12.09
C LEU A 15 -17.92 -6.75 -12.55
N THR A 16 -17.88 -7.08 -13.82
CA THR A 16 -18.53 -8.31 -14.34
C THR A 16 -17.88 -9.56 -13.78
N GLY A 17 -16.54 -9.62 -13.77
CA GLY A 17 -15.79 -10.74 -13.18
C GLY A 17 -16.09 -10.90 -11.70
N TRP A 18 -16.13 -9.79 -10.95
CA TRP A 18 -16.54 -9.78 -9.55
C TRP A 18 -17.97 -10.31 -9.36
N ALA A 19 -18.94 -9.82 -10.14
CA ALA A 19 -20.33 -10.23 -10.01
C ALA A 19 -20.52 -11.74 -10.24
N LEU A 20 -19.78 -12.32 -11.20
CA LEU A 20 -19.79 -13.76 -11.45
C LEU A 20 -19.19 -14.57 -10.31
N LEU A 21 -18.14 -14.07 -9.66
CA LEU A 21 -17.47 -14.76 -8.57
C LEU A 21 -18.25 -14.64 -7.26
N VAL A 22 -18.75 -13.45 -6.94
CA VAL A 22 -19.45 -13.20 -5.67
C VAL A 22 -20.74 -14.02 -5.57
N THR A 23 -21.49 -14.14 -6.67
CA THR A 23 -22.74 -14.95 -6.69
C THR A 23 -22.49 -16.46 -6.47
N ARG A 24 -21.26 -16.93 -6.66
CA ARG A 24 -20.89 -18.34 -6.48
C ARG A 24 -20.21 -18.64 -5.15
N LEU A 25 -19.53 -17.65 -4.57
CA LEU A 25 -18.61 -17.85 -3.45
C LEU A 25 -19.04 -17.15 -2.16
N VAL A 26 -19.94 -16.16 -2.22
CA VAL A 26 -20.29 -15.33 -1.07
C VAL A 26 -21.79 -15.35 -0.84
N ASP A 27 -22.19 -15.82 0.36
CA ASP A 27 -23.56 -15.74 0.81
C ASP A 27 -23.84 -14.39 1.52
N PHE A 28 -25.10 -13.97 1.53
CA PHE A 28 -25.50 -12.74 2.23
C PHE A 28 -25.17 -12.78 3.72
N SER A 29 -25.30 -13.92 4.36
CA SER A 29 -24.93 -14.13 5.77
C SER A 29 -23.45 -13.88 6.02
N PHE A 30 -22.56 -14.31 5.09
CA PHE A 30 -21.13 -14.05 5.15
C PHE A 30 -20.83 -12.55 5.07
N LEU A 31 -21.47 -11.86 4.12
CA LEU A 31 -21.31 -10.41 3.97
C LEU A 31 -21.75 -9.65 5.22
N ALA A 32 -22.88 -10.03 5.81
CA ALA A 32 -23.39 -9.41 7.03
C ALA A 32 -22.47 -9.65 8.24
N ALA A 33 -21.88 -10.84 8.36
CA ALA A 33 -20.95 -11.17 9.44
C ALA A 33 -19.58 -10.47 9.29
N HIS A 34 -19.14 -10.20 8.04
CA HIS A 34 -17.82 -9.66 7.72
C HIS A 34 -17.89 -8.25 7.12
N TRP A 35 -18.89 -7.47 7.50
CA TRP A 35 -19.15 -6.11 7.02
C TRP A 35 -17.98 -5.14 7.21
N PHE A 36 -17.10 -5.41 8.16
CA PHE A 36 -15.97 -4.54 8.48
C PHE A 36 -14.90 -4.55 7.38
N TYR A 37 -14.75 -5.62 6.59
CA TYR A 37 -13.81 -5.64 5.46
C TYR A 37 -14.13 -4.56 4.41
N PRO A 38 -15.33 -4.51 3.81
CA PRO A 38 -15.68 -3.44 2.88
C PRO A 38 -15.72 -2.06 3.56
N ALA A 39 -16.15 -1.96 4.83
CA ALA A 39 -16.18 -0.69 5.56
C ALA A 39 -14.78 -0.07 5.74
N ILE A 40 -13.79 -0.87 6.16
CA ILE A 40 -12.39 -0.43 6.26
C ILE A 40 -11.89 0.04 4.89
N MET A 41 -12.27 -0.67 3.83
CA MET A 41 -11.79 -0.37 2.48
C MET A 41 -12.45 0.83 1.81
N VAL A 42 -13.49 1.42 2.38
CA VAL A 42 -13.95 2.76 1.97
C VAL A 42 -12.81 3.78 2.18
N LEU A 43 -12.23 3.79 3.38
CA LEU A 43 -11.08 4.65 3.67
C LEU A 43 -9.80 4.11 3.02
N GLY A 44 -9.50 2.82 3.17
CA GLY A 44 -8.29 2.19 2.63
C GLY A 44 -8.17 2.31 1.12
N GLY A 45 -9.26 2.10 0.38
CA GLY A 45 -9.28 2.29 -1.07
C GLY A 45 -9.04 3.75 -1.47
N PHE A 46 -9.66 4.69 -0.76
CA PHE A 46 -9.44 6.11 -0.99
C PHE A 46 -7.97 6.51 -0.75
N VAL A 47 -7.41 6.10 0.38
CA VAL A 47 -6.00 6.31 0.75
C VAL A 47 -5.07 5.70 -0.30
N ALA A 48 -5.39 4.50 -0.81
CA ALA A 48 -4.61 3.82 -1.85
C ALA A 48 -4.46 4.61 -3.16
N GLY A 49 -5.42 5.45 -3.50
CA GLY A 49 -5.39 6.23 -4.72
C GLY A 49 -4.78 7.63 -4.56
N ILE A 50 -4.72 8.16 -3.34
CA ILE A 50 -4.38 9.56 -3.09
C ILE A 50 -3.05 9.73 -2.33
N THR A 51 -2.54 8.68 -1.69
CA THR A 51 -1.33 8.74 -0.87
C THR A 51 -0.30 7.70 -1.29
N PRO A 52 0.97 7.89 -0.93
CA PRO A 52 2.00 6.88 -1.10
C PRO A 52 1.97 5.78 -0.03
N GLU A 53 1.09 5.84 0.98
CA GLU A 53 1.01 4.81 2.02
C GLU A 53 0.23 3.57 1.57
N GLY A 54 -0.59 3.72 0.53
CA GLY A 54 -1.40 2.63 0.03
C GLY A 54 -2.57 2.23 0.93
N GLY A 55 -3.45 1.42 0.39
CA GLY A 55 -4.62 0.93 1.14
C GLY A 55 -4.27 -0.05 2.27
N GLY A 56 -3.11 -0.70 2.18
CA GLY A 56 -2.62 -1.62 3.19
C GLY A 56 -2.21 -0.94 4.49
N ALA A 57 -1.82 0.34 4.46
CA ALA A 57 -1.55 1.11 5.67
C ALA A 57 -2.80 1.31 6.54
N VAL A 58 -3.96 1.22 5.94
CA VAL A 58 -5.25 1.21 6.66
C VAL A 58 -5.69 -0.23 6.92
N ALA A 59 -5.69 -1.10 5.90
CA ALA A 59 -6.25 -2.44 6.00
C ALA A 59 -5.47 -3.33 6.98
N PHE A 60 -4.15 -3.39 6.88
CA PHE A 60 -3.34 -4.28 7.71
C PHE A 60 -3.46 -3.99 9.21
N PRO A 61 -3.27 -2.75 9.72
CA PRO A 61 -3.43 -2.48 11.14
C PRO A 61 -4.88 -2.61 11.61
N MET A 62 -5.85 -2.13 10.82
CA MET A 62 -7.26 -2.25 11.20
C MET A 62 -7.65 -3.71 11.37
N LEU A 63 -7.27 -4.59 10.45
CA LEU A 63 -7.57 -6.00 10.56
C LEU A 63 -6.77 -6.69 11.65
N SER A 64 -5.44 -6.50 11.69
CA SER A 64 -4.57 -7.28 12.58
C SER A 64 -4.52 -6.78 14.03
N VAL A 65 -4.85 -5.50 14.27
CA VAL A 65 -4.78 -4.88 15.59
C VAL A 65 -6.17 -4.61 16.18
N PHE A 66 -7.10 -4.04 15.40
CA PHE A 66 -8.43 -3.69 15.92
C PHE A 66 -9.43 -4.85 15.83
N PHE A 67 -9.40 -5.61 14.75
CA PHE A 67 -10.29 -6.76 14.55
C PHE A 67 -9.65 -8.11 14.89
N GLU A 68 -8.42 -8.11 15.37
CA GLU A 68 -7.67 -9.29 15.81
C GLU A 68 -7.61 -10.42 14.76
N VAL A 69 -7.71 -10.05 13.48
CA VAL A 69 -7.52 -10.98 12.38
C VAL A 69 -6.07 -11.43 12.36
N GLU A 70 -5.83 -12.72 12.16
CA GLU A 70 -4.48 -13.26 12.07
C GLU A 70 -3.60 -12.45 11.10
N ARG A 71 -2.36 -12.14 11.50
CA ARG A 71 -1.43 -11.29 10.75
C ARG A 71 -1.26 -11.75 9.30
N SER A 72 -1.13 -13.06 9.07
CA SER A 72 -0.97 -13.63 7.74
C SER A 72 -2.19 -13.37 6.86
N MET A 73 -3.38 -13.47 7.42
CA MET A 73 -4.64 -13.18 6.73
C MET A 73 -4.81 -11.69 6.44
N ALA A 74 -4.47 -10.82 7.40
CA ALA A 74 -4.50 -9.37 7.20
C ALA A 74 -3.52 -8.92 6.11
N ARG A 75 -2.31 -9.50 6.05
CA ARG A 75 -1.33 -9.31 4.99
C ARG A 75 -1.87 -9.76 3.64
N ASP A 76 -2.38 -10.99 3.56
CA ASP A 76 -2.88 -11.55 2.31
C ASP A 76 -4.08 -10.76 1.79
N PHE A 77 -5.00 -10.38 2.67
CA PHE A 77 -6.10 -9.48 2.32
C PHE A 77 -5.57 -8.14 1.76
N SER A 78 -4.56 -7.54 2.40
CA SER A 78 -3.96 -6.29 1.94
C SER A 78 -3.36 -6.43 0.53
N LEU A 79 -2.65 -7.52 0.23
CA LEU A 79 -2.14 -7.80 -1.12
C LEU A 79 -3.28 -7.98 -2.13
N MET A 80 -4.26 -8.82 -1.81
CA MET A 80 -5.37 -9.13 -2.68
C MET A 80 -6.21 -7.89 -3.00
N ILE A 81 -6.47 -7.04 -2.02
CA ILE A 81 -7.32 -5.87 -2.23
C ILE A 81 -6.59 -4.75 -2.97
N GLN A 82 -5.29 -4.58 -2.73
CA GLN A 82 -4.48 -3.61 -3.45
C GLN A 82 -4.22 -4.03 -4.91
N SER A 83 -4.17 -5.34 -5.22
CA SER A 83 -4.10 -5.81 -6.60
C SER A 83 -5.28 -5.33 -7.46
N VAL A 84 -6.42 -5.04 -6.85
CA VAL A 84 -7.59 -4.46 -7.52
C VAL A 84 -7.58 -2.93 -7.44
N GLY A 85 -7.50 -2.38 -6.23
CA GLY A 85 -7.64 -0.94 -5.98
C GLY A 85 -6.53 -0.13 -6.64
N MET A 86 -5.26 -0.47 -6.34
CA MET A 86 -4.12 0.27 -6.91
C MET A 86 -3.96 0.02 -8.40
N THR A 87 -4.34 -1.15 -8.91
CA THR A 87 -4.39 -1.41 -10.35
C THR A 87 -5.44 -0.52 -11.04
N SER A 88 -6.63 -0.41 -10.44
CA SER A 88 -7.68 0.46 -10.95
C SER A 88 -7.25 1.94 -10.93
N ALA A 89 -6.62 2.41 -9.85
CA ALA A 89 -6.03 3.74 -9.77
C ALA A 89 -4.92 3.95 -10.82
N SER A 90 -4.04 2.97 -11.00
CA SER A 90 -2.94 3.00 -11.99
C SER A 90 -3.49 3.11 -13.41
N ILE A 91 -4.47 2.30 -13.78
CA ILE A 91 -5.12 2.36 -15.09
C ILE A 91 -5.80 3.71 -15.28
N PHE A 92 -6.50 4.22 -14.25
CA PHE A 92 -7.11 5.54 -14.28
C PHE A 92 -6.07 6.64 -14.55
N ILE A 93 -4.93 6.63 -13.84
CA ILE A 93 -3.83 7.58 -14.01
C ILE A 93 -3.26 7.49 -15.45
N LEU A 94 -2.94 6.28 -15.91
CA LEU A 94 -2.34 6.04 -17.23
C LEU A 94 -3.26 6.40 -18.40
N THR A 95 -4.58 6.37 -18.20
CA THR A 95 -5.55 6.69 -19.24
C THR A 95 -5.85 8.18 -19.37
N ARG A 96 -5.35 9.02 -18.44
CA ARG A 96 -5.54 10.47 -18.55
C ARG A 96 -4.72 11.06 -19.69
N PRO A 97 -5.30 11.99 -20.48
CA PRO A 97 -4.62 12.59 -21.64
C PRO A 97 -3.33 13.33 -21.28
N ALA A 98 -3.27 13.94 -20.09
CA ALA A 98 -2.14 14.73 -19.61
C ALA A 98 -1.00 13.88 -19.01
N THR A 99 -1.12 12.54 -18.99
CA THR A 99 -0.12 11.66 -18.38
C THR A 99 0.98 11.32 -19.39
N ASP A 100 2.24 11.65 -19.05
CA ASP A 100 3.39 11.20 -19.82
C ASP A 100 3.76 9.76 -19.41
N LEU A 101 3.51 8.82 -20.32
CA LEU A 101 3.80 7.41 -20.09
C LEU A 101 5.30 7.11 -20.00
N ARG A 102 6.16 7.97 -20.55
CA ARG A 102 7.62 7.77 -20.52
C ARG A 102 8.17 7.92 -19.12
N ALA A 103 7.54 8.74 -18.28
CA ALA A 103 7.93 8.95 -16.89
C ALA A 103 7.88 7.64 -16.06
N PHE A 104 7.06 6.65 -16.46
CA PHE A 104 6.90 5.39 -15.75
C PHE A 104 7.77 4.24 -16.28
N ARG A 105 8.61 4.47 -17.31
CA ARG A 105 9.55 3.45 -17.82
C ARG A 105 10.44 2.82 -16.75
N PRO A 106 10.95 3.54 -15.74
CA PRO A 106 11.77 2.93 -14.68
C PRO A 106 11.06 1.79 -13.94
N LEU A 107 9.73 1.74 -13.90
CA LEU A 107 8.99 0.65 -13.28
C LEU A 107 9.29 -0.73 -13.90
N LEU A 108 9.73 -0.77 -15.18
CA LEU A 108 10.09 -2.02 -15.85
C LEU A 108 11.24 -2.77 -15.14
N TRP A 109 12.13 -2.04 -14.45
CA TRP A 109 13.18 -2.67 -13.65
C TRP A 109 12.95 -2.53 -12.13
N TYR A 110 12.16 -1.55 -11.68
CA TYR A 110 11.78 -1.41 -10.29
C TYR A 110 10.96 -2.61 -9.80
N VAL A 111 9.99 -3.03 -10.59
CA VAL A 111 9.10 -4.14 -10.26
C VAL A 111 9.86 -5.46 -10.04
N PRO A 112 10.71 -5.94 -10.96
CA PRO A 112 11.49 -7.17 -10.74
C PRO A 112 12.37 -7.12 -9.49
N VAL A 113 13.03 -5.99 -9.22
CA VAL A 113 13.89 -5.84 -8.04
C VAL A 113 13.06 -5.85 -6.75
N ALA A 114 11.97 -5.09 -6.70
CA ALA A 114 11.08 -5.10 -5.54
C ALA A 114 10.43 -6.48 -5.33
N PHE A 115 10.08 -7.17 -6.41
CA PHE A 115 9.52 -8.53 -6.32
C PHE A 115 10.56 -9.54 -5.81
N ALA A 116 11.83 -9.41 -6.17
CA ALA A 116 12.89 -10.23 -5.56
C ALA A 116 12.98 -10.02 -4.04
N GLY A 117 12.87 -8.77 -3.57
CA GLY A 117 12.73 -8.46 -2.15
C GLY A 117 11.49 -9.08 -1.51
N PHE A 118 10.34 -9.06 -2.22
CA PHE A 118 9.10 -9.69 -1.76
C PHE A 118 9.28 -11.21 -1.58
N VAL A 119 9.84 -11.90 -2.56
CA VAL A 119 10.10 -13.35 -2.47
C VAL A 119 11.06 -13.67 -1.32
N PHE A 120 12.14 -12.89 -1.16
CA PHE A 120 13.05 -13.04 -0.03
C PHE A 120 12.32 -12.89 1.31
N GLY A 121 11.51 -11.85 1.47
CA GLY A 121 10.73 -11.62 2.69
C GLY A 121 9.70 -12.72 2.97
N MET A 122 9.07 -13.29 1.92
CA MET A 122 8.17 -14.43 2.07
C MET A 122 8.89 -15.68 2.57
N GLN A 123 10.11 -15.93 2.12
CA GLN A 123 10.83 -17.16 2.47
C GLN A 123 11.53 -17.08 3.84
N PHE A 124 12.06 -15.92 4.22
CA PHE A 124 12.97 -15.81 5.36
C PHE A 124 12.45 -14.98 6.54
N LEU A 125 11.49 -14.05 6.32
CA LEU A 125 11.09 -13.11 7.35
C LEU A 125 9.73 -13.42 8.00
N GLN A 126 9.00 -14.44 7.52
CA GLN A 126 7.65 -14.75 8.02
C GLN A 126 7.64 -15.32 9.45
N SER A 127 8.75 -15.90 9.90
CA SER A 127 8.90 -16.49 11.23
C SER A 127 9.11 -15.45 12.37
N LEU A 128 9.28 -14.17 12.01
CA LEU A 128 9.45 -13.11 13.01
C LEU A 128 8.19 -12.95 13.87
N PRO A 129 8.34 -12.64 15.18
CA PRO A 129 7.19 -12.45 16.07
C PRO A 129 6.23 -11.39 15.58
N ALA A 130 4.93 -11.68 15.62
CA ALA A 130 3.89 -10.80 15.09
C ALA A 130 3.92 -9.39 15.71
N TYR A 131 4.14 -9.30 17.02
CA TYR A 131 4.20 -8.01 17.72
C TYR A 131 5.36 -7.12 17.25
N LEU A 132 6.53 -7.71 16.92
CA LEU A 132 7.66 -6.96 16.37
C LEU A 132 7.35 -6.40 14.99
N LEU A 133 6.72 -7.22 14.14
CA LEU A 133 6.33 -6.80 12.80
C LEU A 133 5.26 -5.70 12.85
N GLN A 134 4.24 -5.86 13.69
CA GLN A 134 3.21 -4.83 13.88
C GLN A 134 3.80 -3.53 14.44
N ALA A 135 4.66 -3.62 15.47
CA ALA A 135 5.35 -2.46 16.04
C ALA A 135 6.20 -1.74 14.98
N PHE A 136 6.97 -2.50 14.18
CA PHE A 136 7.79 -1.94 13.10
C PHE A 136 6.93 -1.23 12.06
N PHE A 137 5.86 -1.86 11.59
CA PHE A 137 5.01 -1.29 10.55
C PHE A 137 4.28 -0.03 11.01
N LEU A 138 3.67 -0.07 12.20
CA LEU A 138 2.99 1.09 12.78
C LEU A 138 3.94 2.26 13.03
N SER A 139 5.17 1.95 13.50
CA SER A 139 6.21 2.95 13.64
C SER A 139 6.64 3.52 12.28
N LEU A 140 6.77 2.67 11.25
CA LEU A 140 7.15 3.08 9.91
C LEU A 140 6.15 4.08 9.32
N ILE A 141 4.86 3.74 9.28
CA ILE A 141 3.83 4.62 8.72
C ILE A 141 3.68 5.91 9.54
N THR A 142 3.75 5.83 10.87
CA THR A 142 3.63 6.99 11.74
C THR A 142 4.81 7.94 11.58
N THR A 143 6.04 7.43 11.66
CA THR A 143 7.25 8.26 11.55
C THR A 143 7.42 8.84 10.16
N PHE A 144 7.09 8.08 9.11
CA PHE A 144 7.07 8.56 7.75
C PHE A 144 6.11 9.76 7.61
N THR A 145 4.85 9.60 8.03
CA THR A 145 3.83 10.65 7.85
C THR A 145 4.16 11.89 8.67
N VAL A 146 4.65 11.71 9.91
CA VAL A 146 5.07 12.83 10.77
C VAL A 146 6.27 13.55 10.17
N ALA A 147 7.34 12.83 9.82
CA ALA A 147 8.54 13.42 9.24
C ALA A 147 8.22 14.16 7.93
N TYR A 148 7.36 13.56 7.10
CA TYR A 148 6.95 14.15 5.82
C TYR A 148 6.07 15.41 6.00
N LEU A 149 5.20 15.45 7.00
CA LEU A 149 4.37 16.62 7.30
C LEU A 149 5.23 17.87 7.65
N PHE A 150 6.35 17.64 8.36
CA PHE A 150 7.26 18.70 8.78
C PHE A 150 8.42 18.96 7.82
N SER A 151 8.49 18.23 6.71
CA SER A 151 9.52 18.44 5.70
C SER A 151 9.22 19.65 4.83
N ASP A 152 10.20 20.54 4.69
CA ASP A 152 10.16 21.67 3.77
C ASP A 152 10.57 21.32 2.33
N HIS A 153 11.00 20.10 2.09
CA HIS A 153 11.54 19.64 0.81
C HIS A 153 10.43 19.20 -0.15
N ARG A 154 9.86 20.17 -0.85
CA ARG A 154 8.94 19.89 -1.97
C ARG A 154 9.75 19.67 -3.23
N GLY A 155 9.68 18.46 -3.78
CA GLY A 155 10.36 18.12 -5.02
C GLY A 155 9.94 19.02 -6.19
N SER A 156 10.91 19.49 -6.97
CA SER A 156 10.70 20.34 -8.16
C SER A 156 10.85 19.60 -9.47
N GLU A 157 11.58 18.46 -9.46
CA GLU A 157 11.92 17.70 -10.66
C GLU A 157 10.70 16.99 -11.26
N THR A 158 10.64 16.99 -12.59
CA THR A 158 9.54 16.34 -13.33
C THR A 158 9.91 14.98 -13.90
N SER A 159 11.20 14.67 -13.99
CA SER A 159 11.72 13.43 -14.57
C SER A 159 12.77 12.79 -13.66
N LEU A 160 12.81 11.46 -13.63
CA LEU A 160 13.82 10.70 -12.90
C LEU A 160 15.18 10.80 -13.61
N PRO A 161 16.29 11.05 -12.88
CA PRO A 161 17.63 10.97 -13.43
C PRO A 161 17.96 9.52 -13.84
N VAL A 162 18.51 9.36 -15.04
CA VAL A 162 18.71 8.03 -15.66
C VAL A 162 19.84 7.22 -14.98
N THR A 163 20.78 7.85 -14.28
CA THR A 163 22.04 7.22 -13.87
C THR A 163 22.43 7.35 -12.40
N GLU A 164 21.84 8.27 -11.65
CA GLU A 164 22.22 8.51 -10.25
C GLU A 164 21.52 7.58 -9.27
N GLY A 165 22.25 7.11 -8.26
CA GLY A 165 21.67 6.42 -7.09
C GLY A 165 21.22 4.98 -7.31
N ARG A 166 21.78 4.25 -8.28
CA ARG A 166 21.38 2.84 -8.54
C ARG A 166 21.42 1.94 -7.30
N LEU A 167 22.48 2.03 -6.50
CA LEU A 167 22.61 1.16 -5.32
C LEU A 167 21.56 1.47 -4.25
N SER A 168 21.32 2.75 -3.95
CA SER A 168 20.26 3.17 -3.00
C SER A 168 18.88 2.78 -3.50
N THR A 169 18.64 2.92 -4.81
CA THR A 169 17.37 2.51 -5.42
C THR A 169 17.15 1.00 -5.30
N VAL A 170 18.16 0.19 -5.61
CA VAL A 170 18.07 -1.27 -5.45
C VAL A 170 17.80 -1.65 -3.99
N ALA A 171 18.54 -1.06 -3.04
CA ALA A 171 18.36 -1.33 -1.61
C ALA A 171 16.94 -0.97 -1.14
N VAL A 172 16.42 0.19 -1.53
CA VAL A 172 15.07 0.64 -1.18
C VAL A 172 13.99 -0.24 -1.82
N LEU A 173 14.16 -0.65 -3.08
CA LEU A 173 13.21 -1.54 -3.74
C LEU A 173 13.19 -2.94 -3.11
N LEU A 174 14.35 -3.50 -2.76
CA LEU A 174 14.43 -4.77 -2.04
C LEU A 174 13.75 -4.65 -0.66
N ALA A 175 14.09 -3.62 0.12
CA ALA A 175 13.45 -3.37 1.41
C ALA A 175 11.94 -3.16 1.28
N GLY A 176 11.49 -2.42 0.27
CA GLY A 176 10.07 -2.21 -0.03
C GLY A 176 9.35 -3.51 -0.35
N GLY A 177 9.97 -4.37 -1.16
CA GLY A 177 9.45 -5.71 -1.43
C GLY A 177 9.34 -6.57 -0.18
N MET A 178 10.36 -6.55 0.69
CA MET A 178 10.33 -7.24 1.98
C MET A 178 9.17 -6.71 2.86
N CYS A 179 9.00 -5.40 2.96
CA CYS A 179 7.85 -4.81 3.67
C CYS A 179 6.51 -5.30 3.08
N ALA A 180 6.37 -5.27 1.77
CA ALA A 180 5.16 -5.75 1.10
C ALA A 180 4.88 -7.24 1.37
N SER A 181 5.90 -8.08 1.52
CA SER A 181 5.76 -9.49 1.89
C SER A 181 5.28 -9.71 3.32
N LEU A 182 5.58 -8.79 4.23
CA LEU A 182 5.26 -8.87 5.66
C LEU A 182 3.89 -8.26 5.99
N PHE A 183 3.51 -7.19 5.32
CA PHE A 183 2.35 -6.35 5.65
C PHE A 183 1.33 -6.24 4.51
N GLY A 184 1.68 -6.73 3.33
CA GLY A 184 0.87 -6.54 2.13
C GLY A 184 0.98 -5.13 1.53
N THR A 185 1.89 -4.28 2.03
CA THR A 185 2.12 -2.88 1.61
C THR A 185 3.51 -2.42 2.04
N GLY A 186 3.91 -1.19 1.70
CA GLY A 186 5.15 -0.56 2.14
C GLY A 186 6.19 -0.37 1.04
N ALA A 187 6.08 -1.08 -0.09
CA ALA A 187 6.95 -0.82 -1.24
C ALA A 187 6.71 0.58 -1.83
N ASP A 188 5.49 1.05 -1.77
CA ASP A 188 5.05 2.39 -2.15
C ASP A 188 5.65 3.48 -1.27
N ILE A 189 5.59 3.33 0.05
CA ILE A 189 6.13 4.30 1.03
C ILE A 189 7.63 4.48 0.82
N LEU A 190 8.38 3.37 0.76
CA LEU A 190 9.83 3.42 0.64
C LEU A 190 10.28 3.97 -0.72
N LEU A 191 9.62 3.57 -1.81
CA LEU A 191 9.90 4.15 -3.12
C LEU A 191 9.57 5.64 -3.15
N TYR A 192 8.40 6.04 -2.65
CA TYR A 192 8.00 7.44 -2.60
C TYR A 192 9.02 8.29 -1.86
N THR A 193 9.45 7.85 -0.67
CA THR A 193 10.48 8.53 0.13
C THR A 193 11.73 8.75 -0.70
N LEU A 194 12.26 7.70 -1.35
CA LEU A 194 13.43 7.83 -2.22
C LEU A 194 13.23 8.84 -3.36
N LEU A 195 12.06 8.77 -4.02
CA LEU A 195 11.76 9.63 -5.17
C LEU A 195 11.69 11.10 -4.79
N VAL A 196 11.08 11.42 -3.65
CA VAL A 196 10.92 12.81 -3.21
C VAL A 196 12.21 13.34 -2.60
N THR A 197 12.89 12.56 -1.75
CA THR A 197 14.06 13.03 -1.01
C THR A 197 15.33 13.06 -1.86
N ARG A 198 15.66 11.92 -2.45
CA ARG A 198 16.91 11.77 -3.20
C ARG A 198 16.83 12.35 -4.61
N PHE A 199 15.72 12.06 -5.30
CA PHE A 199 15.54 12.50 -6.70
C PHE A 199 14.73 13.78 -6.83
N ARG A 200 14.28 14.37 -5.73
CA ARG A 200 13.49 15.61 -5.68
C ARG A 200 12.33 15.62 -6.68
N LEU A 201 11.75 14.44 -6.93
CA LEU A 201 10.63 14.30 -7.84
C LEU A 201 9.40 14.98 -7.25
N ARG A 202 8.61 15.64 -8.09
CA ARG A 202 7.33 16.22 -7.65
C ARG A 202 6.46 15.18 -6.99
N GLU A 203 5.90 15.51 -5.84
CA GLU A 203 5.09 14.63 -4.98
C GLU A 203 4.04 13.83 -5.76
N LYS A 204 3.32 14.49 -6.66
CA LYS A 204 2.33 13.85 -7.50
C LYS A 204 2.91 12.75 -8.39
N ASN A 205 4.05 12.99 -9.01
CA ASN A 205 4.70 12.02 -9.90
C ASN A 205 5.27 10.86 -9.06
N ALA A 206 5.83 11.18 -7.89
CA ALA A 206 6.30 10.18 -6.94
C ALA A 206 5.15 9.30 -6.44
N THR A 207 4.03 9.89 -6.01
CA THR A 207 2.82 9.14 -5.58
C THR A 207 2.31 8.23 -6.69
N GLN A 208 2.18 8.74 -7.92
CA GLN A 208 1.72 7.93 -9.05
C GLN A 208 2.65 6.76 -9.36
N THR A 209 3.98 6.99 -9.32
CA THR A 209 4.98 5.95 -9.55
C THR A 209 4.92 4.88 -8.45
N SER A 210 4.75 5.30 -7.19
CA SER A 210 4.65 4.41 -6.04
C SER A 210 3.37 3.56 -6.08
N ILE A 211 2.23 4.17 -6.43
CA ILE A 211 0.95 3.45 -6.63
C ILE A 211 1.12 2.36 -7.70
N MET A 212 1.78 2.67 -8.83
CA MET A 212 1.99 1.70 -9.90
C MET A 212 2.95 0.58 -9.51
N LEU A 213 4.02 0.89 -8.75
CA LEU A 213 4.90 -0.14 -8.21
C LEU A 213 4.12 -1.09 -7.30
N MET A 214 3.37 -0.52 -6.33
CA MET A 214 2.64 -1.33 -5.37
C MET A 214 1.52 -2.14 -6.03
N ALA A 215 0.84 -1.59 -7.04
CA ALA A 215 -0.12 -2.34 -7.85
C ALA A 215 0.51 -3.60 -8.47
N ALA A 216 1.70 -3.44 -9.09
CA ALA A 216 2.42 -4.56 -9.70
C ALA A 216 2.89 -5.58 -8.64
N ILE A 217 3.46 -5.12 -7.52
CA ILE A 217 3.89 -6.01 -6.43
C ILE A 217 2.69 -6.72 -5.80
N SER A 218 1.55 -6.07 -5.66
CA SER A 218 0.32 -6.69 -5.13
C SER A 218 -0.21 -7.79 -6.05
N ILE A 219 -0.21 -7.58 -7.37
CA ILE A 219 -0.60 -8.60 -8.36
C ILE A 219 0.37 -9.80 -8.30
N LEU A 220 1.67 -9.52 -8.35
CA LEU A 220 2.69 -10.57 -8.32
C LEU A 220 2.72 -11.30 -6.97
N GLY A 221 2.55 -10.56 -5.88
CA GLY A 221 2.48 -11.13 -4.52
C GLY A 221 1.23 -11.98 -4.32
N PHE A 222 0.08 -11.55 -4.81
CA PHE A 222 -1.15 -12.35 -4.80
C PHE A 222 -0.98 -13.64 -5.62
N ALA A 223 -0.42 -13.52 -6.82
CA ALA A 223 -0.12 -14.69 -7.65
C ALA A 223 0.89 -15.65 -6.98
N TYR A 224 1.97 -15.11 -6.38
CA TYR A 224 2.94 -15.91 -5.64
C TYR A 224 2.31 -16.66 -4.48
N ARG A 225 1.44 -16.00 -3.69
CA ARG A 225 0.71 -16.65 -2.59
C ARG A 225 -0.15 -17.79 -3.06
N GLY A 226 -0.86 -17.64 -4.18
CA GLY A 226 -1.75 -18.67 -4.71
C GLY A 226 -1.04 -19.84 -5.43
N MET A 227 0.17 -19.61 -5.94
CA MET A 227 0.86 -20.57 -6.83
C MET A 227 2.12 -21.19 -6.22
N ALA A 228 2.89 -20.44 -5.43
CA ALA A 228 4.22 -20.85 -4.97
C ALA A 228 4.33 -21.03 -3.45
N ASP A 229 3.32 -20.60 -2.70
CA ASP A 229 3.24 -20.73 -1.25
C ASP A 229 1.95 -21.53 -0.89
N ALA A 230 1.46 -21.42 0.35
CA ALA A 230 0.24 -22.13 0.76
C ALA A 230 -0.99 -21.66 -0.04
N PRO A 231 -1.87 -22.57 -0.47
CA PRO A 231 -3.08 -22.22 -1.21
C PRO A 231 -3.94 -21.23 -0.41
N LEU A 232 -4.47 -20.24 -1.11
CA LEU A 232 -5.42 -19.30 -0.51
C LEU A 232 -6.72 -20.02 -0.16
N THR A 233 -7.23 -19.75 1.03
CA THR A 233 -8.46 -20.37 1.52
C THR A 233 -9.71 -19.75 0.89
N THR A 234 -10.82 -20.47 0.91
CA THR A 234 -12.14 -19.95 0.50
C THR A 234 -12.49 -18.69 1.30
N TYR A 235 -12.17 -18.66 2.59
CA TYR A 235 -12.41 -17.50 3.46
C TYR A 235 -11.66 -16.25 2.98
N GLN A 236 -10.38 -16.38 2.58
CA GLN A 236 -9.60 -15.26 2.03
C GLN A 236 -10.21 -14.72 0.72
N PHE A 237 -10.67 -15.61 -0.17
CA PHE A 237 -11.36 -15.20 -1.39
C PHE A 237 -12.70 -14.52 -1.08
N GLN A 238 -13.47 -15.03 -0.14
CA GLN A 238 -14.75 -14.43 0.25
C GLN A 238 -14.56 -13.02 0.82
N THR A 239 -13.63 -12.83 1.77
CA THR A 239 -13.34 -11.51 2.35
C THR A 239 -12.85 -10.52 1.30
N TRP A 240 -12.01 -10.95 0.36
CA TRP A 240 -11.57 -10.14 -0.76
C TRP A 240 -12.73 -9.70 -1.67
N LEU A 241 -13.62 -10.64 -2.02
CA LEU A 241 -14.78 -10.35 -2.87
C LEU A 241 -15.76 -9.37 -2.21
N THR A 242 -15.90 -9.36 -0.88
CA THR A 242 -16.78 -8.40 -0.19
C THR A 242 -16.28 -6.96 -0.32
N ALA A 243 -14.97 -6.73 -0.33
CA ALA A 243 -14.35 -5.40 -0.40
C ALA A 243 -13.98 -4.97 -1.83
N PHE A 244 -13.94 -5.90 -2.79
CA PHE A 244 -13.53 -5.68 -4.17
C PHE A 244 -14.21 -4.48 -4.84
N PRO A 245 -15.57 -4.36 -4.88
CA PRO A 245 -16.25 -3.27 -5.56
C PRO A 245 -15.97 -1.92 -4.90
N VAL A 246 -15.74 -1.92 -3.59
CA VAL A 246 -15.43 -0.70 -2.84
C VAL A 246 -14.10 -0.12 -3.32
N VAL A 247 -13.04 -0.92 -3.36
CA VAL A 247 -11.72 -0.41 -3.79
C VAL A 247 -11.64 -0.13 -5.28
N LEU A 248 -12.41 -0.88 -6.09
CA LEU A 248 -12.52 -0.63 -7.52
C LEU A 248 -13.00 0.80 -7.83
N VAL A 249 -13.85 1.35 -6.95
CA VAL A 249 -14.38 2.72 -7.05
C VAL A 249 -13.52 3.72 -6.27
N MET A 250 -13.21 3.41 -5.00
CA MET A 250 -12.59 4.37 -4.09
C MET A 250 -11.15 4.72 -4.45
N ALA A 251 -10.37 3.77 -5.00
CA ALA A 251 -8.99 4.05 -5.37
C ALA A 251 -8.86 4.98 -6.60
N PRO A 252 -9.59 4.81 -7.70
CA PRO A 252 -9.64 5.81 -8.76
C PRO A 252 -10.19 7.17 -8.31
N LEU A 253 -11.15 7.18 -7.39
CA LEU A 253 -11.67 8.41 -6.79
C LEU A 253 -10.58 9.14 -6.00
N GLY A 254 -9.78 8.43 -5.18
CA GLY A 254 -8.60 8.96 -4.52
C GLY A 254 -7.61 9.55 -5.53
N ALA A 255 -7.28 8.82 -6.59
CA ALA A 255 -6.39 9.28 -7.65
C ALA A 255 -6.94 10.52 -8.40
N LEU A 256 -8.25 10.64 -8.55
CA LEU A 256 -8.90 11.84 -9.11
C LEU A 256 -8.72 13.04 -8.17
N LEU A 257 -8.91 12.84 -6.88
CA LEU A 257 -8.88 13.89 -5.87
C LEU A 257 -7.46 14.32 -5.47
N LEU A 258 -6.44 13.52 -5.75
CA LEU A 258 -5.02 13.89 -5.62
C LEU A 258 -4.67 15.22 -6.30
N TYR A 259 -5.47 15.62 -7.30
CA TYR A 259 -5.29 16.88 -8.04
C TYR A 259 -6.04 18.07 -7.41
N LYS A 260 -6.93 17.82 -6.45
CA LYS A 260 -7.86 18.84 -5.91
C LYS A 260 -7.66 19.12 -4.42
N ILE A 261 -7.24 18.10 -3.66
CA ILE A 261 -7.09 18.20 -2.20
C ILE A 261 -5.67 18.72 -1.90
N PRO A 262 -5.53 19.76 -1.05
CA PRO A 262 -4.22 20.17 -0.55
C PRO A 262 -3.57 19.03 0.22
N LEU A 263 -2.32 18.71 -0.13
CA LEU A 263 -1.56 17.60 0.47
C LEU A 263 -1.48 17.70 2.00
N GLU A 264 -1.37 18.90 2.52
CA GLU A 264 -1.25 19.16 3.96
C GLU A 264 -2.46 18.63 4.77
N TRP A 265 -3.68 18.81 4.28
CA TRP A 265 -4.88 18.27 4.93
C TRP A 265 -4.88 16.75 4.95
N LEU A 266 -4.43 16.17 3.84
CA LEU A 266 -4.32 14.71 3.71
C LEU A 266 -3.30 14.16 4.70
N LEU A 267 -2.10 14.75 4.76
CA LEU A 267 -1.05 14.33 5.69
C LEU A 267 -1.47 14.48 7.14
N ARG A 268 -2.13 15.59 7.51
CA ARG A 268 -2.65 15.77 8.87
C ARG A 268 -3.65 14.66 9.25
N SER A 269 -4.55 14.31 8.33
CA SER A 269 -5.51 13.22 8.57
C SER A 269 -4.82 11.87 8.74
N LEU A 270 -3.79 11.59 7.94
CA LEU A 270 -2.99 10.36 8.06
C LEU A 270 -2.16 10.33 9.36
N VAL A 271 -1.58 11.45 9.77
CA VAL A 271 -0.88 11.55 11.08
C VAL A 271 -1.82 11.16 12.22
N VAL A 272 -3.03 11.72 12.25
CA VAL A 272 -4.03 11.38 13.28
C VAL A 272 -4.38 9.90 13.24
N LEU A 273 -4.62 9.36 12.05
CA LEU A 273 -4.93 7.94 11.87
C LEU A 273 -3.78 7.04 12.34
N ASN A 274 -2.56 7.29 11.87
CA ASN A 274 -1.39 6.45 12.14
C ASN A 274 -0.96 6.53 13.62
N ILE A 275 -0.97 7.72 14.23
CA ILE A 275 -0.75 7.87 15.67
C ILE A 275 -1.83 7.14 16.46
N GLY A 276 -3.10 7.28 16.09
CA GLY A 276 -4.20 6.55 16.72
C GLY A 276 -4.01 5.04 16.69
N GLN A 277 -3.60 4.49 15.54
CA GLN A 277 -3.30 3.07 15.40
C GLN A 277 -2.10 2.62 16.27
N LEU A 278 -1.01 3.40 16.29
CA LEU A 278 0.17 3.09 17.10
C LEU A 278 -0.13 3.16 18.60
N VAL A 279 -0.87 4.17 19.04
CA VAL A 279 -1.30 4.31 20.44
C VAL A 279 -2.20 3.16 20.85
N TYR A 280 -3.22 2.85 20.05
CA TYR A 280 -4.12 1.74 20.32
C TYR A 280 -3.38 0.41 20.42
N PHE A 281 -2.45 0.12 19.49
CA PHE A 281 -1.63 -1.10 19.54
C PHE A 281 -0.85 -1.24 20.86
N ASN A 282 -0.28 -0.15 21.35
CA ASN A 282 0.50 -0.17 22.60
C ASN A 282 -0.40 -0.26 23.85
N LEU A 283 -1.62 0.28 23.80
CA LEU A 283 -2.57 0.20 24.92
C LEU A 283 -3.31 -1.14 25.00
N GLN A 284 -3.52 -1.78 23.84
CA GLN A 284 -4.15 -3.10 23.79
C GLN A 284 -3.18 -4.17 24.35
N ASN A 285 -3.57 -4.82 25.44
CA ASN A 285 -2.74 -5.82 26.11
C ASN A 285 -1.34 -5.28 26.43
N LEU A 286 -1.28 -4.31 27.34
CA LEU A 286 -0.05 -3.64 27.77
C LEU A 286 1.10 -4.65 27.99
N SER A 287 2.13 -4.55 27.14
CA SER A 287 3.32 -5.37 27.20
C SER A 287 4.53 -4.47 27.07
N TRP A 288 5.48 -4.63 28.01
CA TRP A 288 6.74 -3.89 27.96
C TRP A 288 7.50 -4.11 26.65
N GLU A 289 7.46 -5.32 26.11
CA GLU A 289 8.12 -5.67 24.85
C GLU A 289 7.54 -4.89 23.65
N LYS A 290 6.21 -4.76 23.57
CA LYS A 290 5.56 -3.98 22.51
C LYS A 290 5.92 -2.51 22.59
N MET A 291 5.87 -1.93 23.80
CA MET A 291 6.19 -0.52 24.03
C MET A 291 7.67 -0.23 23.70
N ALA A 292 8.58 -1.08 24.15
CA ALA A 292 10.00 -0.96 23.86
C ALA A 292 10.27 -1.06 22.36
N ALA A 293 9.69 -2.07 21.68
CA ALA A 293 9.84 -2.26 20.24
C ALA A 293 9.30 -1.04 19.46
N SER A 294 8.10 -0.57 19.75
CA SER A 294 7.49 0.60 19.11
C SER A 294 8.33 1.87 19.32
N THR A 295 8.85 2.07 20.52
CA THR A 295 9.68 3.23 20.84
C THR A 295 11.02 3.19 20.10
N ILE A 296 11.70 2.05 20.11
CA ILE A 296 13.00 1.87 19.44
C ILE A 296 12.82 2.06 17.92
N PHE A 297 11.84 1.40 17.33
CA PHE A 297 11.57 1.54 15.89
C PHE A 297 11.19 2.97 15.54
N SER A 298 10.34 3.65 16.33
CA SER A 298 9.97 5.04 16.07
C SER A 298 11.18 5.98 16.14
N ILE A 299 12.06 5.82 17.10
CA ILE A 299 13.28 6.66 17.22
C ILE A 299 14.22 6.41 16.04
N VAL A 300 14.50 5.14 15.71
CA VAL A 300 15.42 4.79 14.61
C VAL A 300 14.88 5.25 13.26
N LEU A 301 13.60 5.02 13.00
CA LEU A 301 12.96 5.42 11.75
C LEU A 301 12.82 6.94 11.65
N MET A 302 12.48 7.63 12.76
CA MET A 302 12.41 9.09 12.76
C MET A 302 13.79 9.69 12.49
N ALA A 303 14.86 9.16 13.09
CA ALA A 303 16.22 9.61 12.80
C ALA A 303 16.60 9.35 11.34
N ALA A 304 16.25 8.18 10.79
CA ALA A 304 16.49 7.87 9.39
C ALA A 304 15.73 8.82 8.45
N PHE A 305 14.45 9.09 8.70
CA PHE A 305 13.67 10.03 7.91
C PHE A 305 14.13 11.49 8.08
N ALA A 306 14.51 11.92 9.29
CA ALA A 306 15.03 13.27 9.51
C ALA A 306 16.36 13.55 8.80
N VAL A 307 17.15 12.52 8.52
CA VAL A 307 18.40 12.66 7.73
C VAL A 307 18.11 12.65 6.22
N THR A 308 17.00 12.03 5.80
CA THR A 308 16.68 11.84 4.39
C THR A 308 15.66 12.86 3.85
N LEU A 309 14.77 13.36 4.67
CA LEU A 309 13.75 14.38 4.37
C LEU A 309 14.22 15.78 4.74
#